data_edb33010c41142bcc38ff08b7fafc60b
#
_entry.id   edb33010c41142bcc38ff08b7fafc60b
#
_cell.length_a   1.000
_cell.length_b   1.000
_cell.length_c   1.000
_cell.angle_alpha   90.00
_cell.angle_beta   90.00
_cell.angle_gamma   90.00
#
_symmetry.space_group_name_H-M   'P 1'
#
loop_
_entity.id
_entity.type
_entity.pdbx_description
1 polymer ?
#
loop_
_entity_poly.entity_id
_entity_poly.type
_entity_poly.pdbx_seq_one_letter_code
_entity_poly.pdbx_strand_id
1 'polypeptide(L)'
;APHRSAIYLALAEALLASDQREAARTALRQSIDSAQTLRGAATEAYTRLGLLELEDKHYIESAEALEKAFPLLQRQHPHYATVERLLPGLRLLAPHARTAHRSDSLLRLAALPTDQLERHIDSLIARAEASGEKVHDLGDAVRSPFDEPTTTPRSTSAGFYFDDPQQIALGRIAFRQCWG
;
A
#
# COMPACT_ATOMS: atom_id res chain seq x y z
N ALA A 1 29.00 -6.30 8.63
CA ALA A 1 29.31 -6.61 10.03
C ALA A 1 28.03 -7.12 10.70
N PRO A 2 28.01 -8.33 11.30
CA PRO A 2 26.80 -8.99 11.79
C PRO A 2 26.09 -8.24 12.93
N HIS A 3 26.75 -7.32 13.59
CA HIS A 3 26.21 -6.61 14.75
C HIS A 3 25.48 -5.28 14.44
N ARG A 4 25.50 -4.81 13.18
CA ARG A 4 24.87 -3.51 12.84
C ARG A 4 23.38 -3.50 13.14
N SER A 5 22.68 -4.54 12.80
CA SER A 5 21.25 -4.65 13.05
C SER A 5 20.92 -4.58 14.55
N ALA A 6 21.68 -5.28 15.40
CA ALA A 6 21.50 -5.23 16.86
C ALA A 6 21.80 -3.85 17.44
N ILE A 7 22.82 -3.15 16.91
CA ILE A 7 23.16 -1.77 17.33
C ILE A 7 22.01 -0.81 16.99
N TYR A 8 21.48 -0.88 15.76
CA TYR A 8 20.37 -0.03 15.37
C TYR A 8 19.07 -0.37 16.14
N LEU A 9 18.86 -1.63 16.50
CA LEU A 9 17.74 -2.04 17.34
C LEU A 9 17.86 -1.42 18.74
N ALA A 10 19.03 -1.53 19.38
CA ALA A 10 19.29 -0.93 20.69
C ALA A 10 19.19 0.61 20.65
N LEU A 11 19.67 1.24 19.57
CA LEU A 11 19.50 2.67 19.34
C LEU A 11 18.02 3.05 19.26
N ALA A 12 17.22 2.27 18.51
CA ALA A 12 15.78 2.52 18.40
C ALA A 12 15.08 2.43 19.77
N GLU A 13 15.46 1.46 20.61
CA GLU A 13 14.95 1.34 21.97
C GLU A 13 15.26 2.58 22.82
N ALA A 14 16.50 3.05 22.76
CA ALA A 14 16.91 4.26 23.49
C ALA A 14 16.15 5.51 22.99
N LEU A 15 15.92 5.61 21.67
CA LEU A 15 15.17 6.71 21.07
C LEU A 15 13.69 6.67 21.46
N LEU A 16 13.08 5.47 21.51
CA LEU A 16 11.71 5.30 22.01
C LEU A 16 11.58 5.67 23.48
N ALA A 17 12.55 5.31 24.30
CA ALA A 17 12.58 5.71 25.71
C ALA A 17 12.70 7.25 25.89
N SER A 18 13.25 7.96 24.89
CA SER A 18 13.39 9.41 24.84
C SER A 18 12.25 10.11 24.09
N ASP A 19 11.18 9.38 23.73
CA ASP A 19 10.04 9.84 22.93
C ASP A 19 10.40 10.40 21.53
N GLN A 20 11.55 10.00 21.01
CA GLN A 20 12.01 10.41 19.65
C GLN A 20 11.52 9.41 18.59
N ARG A 21 10.22 9.39 18.34
CA ARG A 21 9.54 8.39 17.51
C ARG A 21 10.05 8.34 16.07
N GLU A 22 10.25 9.49 15.41
CA GLU A 22 10.73 9.54 14.01
C GLU A 22 12.17 9.00 13.87
N ALA A 23 13.04 9.38 14.82
CA ALA A 23 14.40 8.86 14.84
C ALA A 23 14.41 7.35 15.12
N ALA A 24 13.53 6.87 15.99
CA ALA A 24 13.36 5.44 16.27
C ALA A 24 12.87 4.66 15.05
N ARG A 25 11.91 5.18 14.26
CA ARG A 25 11.51 4.60 12.97
C ARG A 25 12.68 4.44 12.02
N THR A 26 13.48 5.50 11.89
CA THR A 26 14.65 5.49 11.03
C THR A 26 15.65 4.42 11.48
N ALA A 27 15.92 4.33 12.77
CA ALA A 27 16.82 3.32 13.34
C ALA A 27 16.28 1.90 13.15
N LEU A 28 14.96 1.67 13.33
CA LEU A 28 14.33 0.37 13.07
C LEU A 28 14.44 -0.04 11.60
N ARG A 29 14.23 0.87 10.65
CA ARG A 29 14.42 0.61 9.22
C ARG A 29 15.86 0.27 8.90
N GLN A 30 16.84 1.00 9.47
CA GLN A 30 18.28 0.69 9.33
C GLN A 30 18.63 -0.67 9.95
N SER A 31 17.98 -1.06 11.05
CA SER A 31 18.13 -2.39 11.63
C SER A 31 17.66 -3.48 10.68
N ILE A 32 16.49 -3.29 10.05
CA ILE A 32 15.92 -4.22 9.06
C ILE A 32 16.84 -4.35 7.85
N ASP A 33 17.28 -3.24 7.27
CA ASP A 33 18.16 -3.22 6.09
C ASP A 33 19.51 -3.88 6.36
N SER A 34 20.02 -3.72 7.58
CA SER A 34 21.27 -4.33 8.02
C SER A 34 21.17 -5.81 8.39
N ALA A 35 19.93 -6.32 8.56
CA ALA A 35 19.68 -7.67 9.08
C ALA A 35 19.64 -8.75 8.00
N GLN A 36 20.14 -8.51 6.78
CA GLN A 36 20.06 -9.40 5.61
C GLN A 36 20.41 -10.88 5.89
N THR A 37 21.20 -11.17 6.93
CA THR A 37 21.61 -12.53 7.32
C THR A 37 21.06 -12.97 8.68
N LEU A 38 20.53 -12.06 9.51
CA LEU A 38 20.10 -12.32 10.90
C LEU A 38 18.58 -12.23 11.04
N ARG A 39 17.90 -13.33 10.71
CA ARG A 39 16.42 -13.39 10.77
C ARG A 39 15.83 -12.93 12.10
N GLY A 40 16.45 -13.25 13.24
CA GLY A 40 15.96 -12.86 14.56
C GLY A 40 15.94 -11.36 14.80
N ALA A 41 17.01 -10.65 14.44
CA ALA A 41 17.08 -9.19 14.60
C ALA A 41 16.10 -8.46 13.65
N ALA A 42 15.92 -8.96 12.42
CA ALA A 42 14.92 -8.44 11.51
C ALA A 42 13.51 -8.62 12.05
N THR A 43 13.20 -9.79 12.62
CA THR A 43 11.88 -10.09 13.18
C THR A 43 11.53 -9.14 14.32
N GLU A 44 12.47 -8.93 15.25
CA GLU A 44 12.29 -7.98 16.36
C GLU A 44 12.09 -6.55 15.85
N ALA A 45 12.92 -6.10 14.90
CA ALA A 45 12.82 -4.76 14.33
C ALA A 45 11.49 -4.55 13.58
N TYR A 46 11.02 -5.53 12.78
CA TYR A 46 9.70 -5.47 12.15
C TYR A 46 8.57 -5.46 13.17
N THR A 47 8.66 -6.26 14.22
CA THR A 47 7.64 -6.30 15.28
C THR A 47 7.51 -4.95 15.97
N ARG A 48 8.63 -4.35 16.38
CA ARG A 48 8.66 -3.04 17.03
C ARG A 48 8.21 -1.92 16.10
N LEU A 49 8.66 -1.94 14.85
CA LEU A 49 8.22 -0.97 13.85
C LEU A 49 6.71 -1.05 13.65
N GLY A 50 6.17 -2.26 13.47
CA GLY A 50 4.74 -2.44 13.26
C GLY A 50 3.88 -2.00 14.45
N LEU A 51 4.34 -2.22 15.68
CA LEU A 51 3.64 -1.74 16.88
C LEU A 51 3.74 -0.21 17.02
N LEU A 52 4.88 0.38 16.72
CA LEU A 52 5.08 1.84 16.72
C LEU A 52 4.17 2.52 15.69
N GLU A 53 4.12 1.98 14.45
CA GLU A 53 3.25 2.52 13.41
C GLU A 53 1.76 2.37 13.78
N LEU A 54 1.38 1.30 14.50
CA LEU A 54 0.02 1.15 15.00
C LEU A 54 -0.37 2.22 16.03
N GLU A 55 0.53 2.53 16.97
CA GLU A 55 0.32 3.58 17.95
C GLU A 55 0.13 4.95 17.31
N ASP A 56 0.85 5.21 16.22
CA ASP A 56 0.76 6.45 15.46
C ASP A 56 -0.34 6.42 14.39
N LYS A 57 -1.18 5.36 14.37
CA LYS A 57 -2.32 5.16 13.46
C LYS A 57 -1.94 5.02 11.99
N HIS A 58 -0.70 4.66 11.70
CA HIS A 58 -0.24 4.32 10.37
C HIS A 58 -0.57 2.84 10.08
N TYR A 59 -1.85 2.57 9.83
CA TYR A 59 -2.38 1.20 9.75
C TYR A 59 -1.81 0.39 8.59
N ILE A 60 -1.45 1.04 7.50
CA ILE A 60 -0.89 0.39 6.30
C ILE A 60 0.51 -0.12 6.62
N GLU A 61 1.37 0.75 7.12
CA GLU A 61 2.77 0.48 7.47
C GLU A 61 2.85 -0.54 8.61
N SER A 62 1.95 -0.41 9.58
CA SER A 62 1.80 -1.38 10.68
C SER A 62 1.47 -2.77 10.16
N ALA A 63 0.47 -2.89 9.28
CA ALA A 63 0.09 -4.17 8.69
C ALA A 63 1.25 -4.79 7.93
N GLU A 64 1.94 -4.03 7.08
CA GLU A 64 3.08 -4.50 6.28
C GLU A 64 4.25 -4.99 7.13
N ALA A 65 4.57 -4.26 8.20
CA ALA A 65 5.65 -4.65 9.11
C ALA A 65 5.29 -5.91 9.90
N LEU A 66 4.08 -5.98 10.48
CA LEU A 66 3.66 -7.13 11.26
C LEU A 66 3.43 -8.38 10.40
N GLU A 67 3.00 -8.24 9.14
CA GLU A 67 2.90 -9.36 8.20
C GLU A 67 4.26 -9.99 7.89
N LYS A 68 5.31 -9.17 7.80
CA LYS A 68 6.68 -9.66 7.61
C LYS A 68 7.25 -10.30 8.88
N ALA A 69 6.90 -9.77 10.06
CA ALA A 69 7.35 -10.30 11.34
C ALA A 69 6.68 -11.62 11.72
N PHE A 70 5.37 -11.73 11.58
CA PHE A 70 4.56 -12.80 12.16
C PHE A 70 4.98 -14.23 11.78
N PRO A 71 5.32 -14.55 10.51
CA PRO A 71 5.76 -15.89 10.13
C PRO A 71 7.09 -16.32 10.78
N LEU A 72 7.88 -15.36 11.22
CA LEU A 72 9.20 -15.57 11.81
C LEU A 72 9.17 -15.47 13.34
N LEU A 73 8.06 -15.01 13.91
CA LEU A 73 7.90 -14.75 15.33
C LEU A 73 7.65 -16.07 16.07
N GLN A 74 8.46 -16.34 17.07
CA GLN A 74 8.30 -17.54 17.89
C GLN A 74 7.12 -17.37 18.87
N ARG A 75 6.42 -18.46 19.21
CA ARG A 75 5.28 -18.42 20.14
C ARG A 75 5.64 -17.92 21.54
N GLN A 76 6.89 -18.12 21.97
CA GLN A 76 7.40 -17.65 23.27
C GLN A 76 7.74 -16.15 23.27
N HIS A 77 7.71 -15.50 22.11
CA HIS A 77 8.03 -14.08 22.00
C HIS A 77 7.00 -13.23 22.76
N PRO A 78 7.42 -12.19 23.54
CA PRO A 78 6.51 -11.36 24.35
C PRO A 78 5.36 -10.74 23.54
N HIS A 79 5.62 -10.38 22.30
CA HIS A 79 4.64 -9.74 21.41
C HIS A 79 3.84 -10.72 20.54
N TYR A 80 4.10 -12.03 20.61
CA TYR A 80 3.43 -13.02 19.74
C TYR A 80 1.90 -12.92 19.84
N ALA A 81 1.35 -13.07 21.05
CA ALA A 81 -0.10 -13.05 21.28
C ALA A 81 -0.74 -11.71 20.88
N THR A 82 0.00 -10.60 21.06
CA THR A 82 -0.47 -9.27 20.65
C THR A 82 -0.56 -9.17 19.15
N VAL A 83 0.49 -9.57 18.42
CA VAL A 83 0.52 -9.53 16.94
C VAL A 83 -0.52 -10.48 16.34
N GLU A 84 -0.63 -11.72 16.87
CA GLU A 84 -1.62 -12.71 16.44
C GLU A 84 -3.06 -12.17 16.52
N ARG A 85 -3.37 -11.42 17.58
CA ARG A 85 -4.69 -10.82 17.77
C ARG A 85 -4.93 -9.59 16.88
N LEU A 86 -3.91 -8.77 16.65
CA LEU A 86 -4.04 -7.51 15.90
C LEU A 86 -4.03 -7.71 14.38
N LEU A 87 -3.24 -8.65 13.89
CA LEU A 87 -2.98 -8.82 12.47
C LEU A 87 -4.25 -9.04 11.61
N PRO A 88 -5.24 -9.86 12.03
CA PRO A 88 -6.47 -10.01 11.25
C PRO A 88 -7.23 -8.69 11.07
N GLY A 89 -7.33 -7.89 12.12
CA GLY A 89 -7.98 -6.56 12.06
C GLY A 89 -7.23 -5.59 11.15
N LEU A 90 -5.90 -5.58 11.23
CA LEU A 90 -5.07 -4.73 10.37
C LEU A 90 -5.16 -5.13 8.89
N ARG A 91 -5.25 -6.43 8.58
CA ARG A 91 -5.46 -6.92 7.21
C ARG A 91 -6.76 -6.45 6.59
N LEU A 92 -7.81 -6.32 7.41
CA LEU A 92 -9.08 -5.75 6.96
C LEU A 92 -9.00 -4.23 6.82
N LEU A 93 -8.33 -3.56 7.73
CA LEU A 93 -8.29 -2.10 7.79
C LEU A 93 -7.34 -1.49 6.73
N ALA A 94 -6.18 -2.08 6.48
CA ALA A 94 -5.15 -1.53 5.60
C ALA A 94 -5.64 -1.25 4.15
N PRO A 95 -6.42 -2.13 3.48
CA PRO A 95 -6.98 -1.84 2.17
C PRO A 95 -7.91 -0.62 2.17
N HIS A 96 -8.75 -0.48 3.19
CA HIS A 96 -9.65 0.67 3.31
C HIS A 96 -8.88 1.96 3.59
N ALA A 97 -7.84 1.90 4.42
CA ALA A 97 -6.94 3.04 4.66
C ALA A 97 -6.22 3.45 3.37
N ARG A 98 -5.72 2.50 2.56
CA ARG A 98 -5.14 2.81 1.24
C ARG A 98 -6.13 3.51 0.31
N THR A 99 -7.36 3.01 0.26
CA THR A 99 -8.42 3.63 -0.56
C THR A 99 -8.72 5.05 -0.10
N ALA A 100 -8.85 5.27 1.21
CA ALA A 100 -9.06 6.59 1.78
C ALA A 100 -7.91 7.56 1.45
N HIS A 101 -6.64 7.15 1.67
CA HIS A 101 -5.47 7.95 1.34
C HIS A 101 -5.38 8.29 -0.16
N ARG A 102 -5.72 7.32 -1.03
CA ARG A 102 -5.77 7.56 -2.48
C ARG A 102 -6.86 8.57 -2.84
N SER A 103 -8.06 8.44 -2.26
CA SER A 103 -9.16 9.37 -2.48
C SER A 103 -8.82 10.78 -2.01
N ASP A 104 -8.22 10.91 -0.82
CA ASP A 104 -7.74 12.19 -0.30
C ASP A 104 -6.69 12.83 -1.20
N SER A 105 -5.75 12.04 -1.72
CA SER A 105 -4.74 12.52 -2.65
C SER A 105 -5.36 13.02 -3.95
N LEU A 106 -6.33 12.29 -4.50
CA LEU A 106 -7.05 12.70 -5.72
C LEU A 106 -7.87 13.98 -5.49
N LEU A 107 -8.55 14.09 -4.34
CA LEU A 107 -9.30 15.29 -3.98
C LEU A 107 -8.40 16.50 -3.83
N ARG A 108 -7.21 16.34 -3.23
CA ARG A 108 -6.21 17.42 -3.13
C ARG A 108 -5.71 17.85 -4.51
N LEU A 109 -5.45 16.90 -5.40
CA LEU A 109 -5.05 17.21 -6.79
C LEU A 109 -6.17 17.92 -7.55
N ALA A 110 -7.41 17.46 -7.41
CA ALA A 110 -8.58 18.08 -8.05
C ALA A 110 -8.86 19.50 -7.55
N ALA A 111 -8.43 19.84 -6.34
CA ALA A 111 -8.55 21.19 -5.78
C ALA A 111 -7.46 22.16 -6.24
N LEU A 112 -6.41 21.67 -6.93
CA LEU A 112 -5.33 22.52 -7.43
C LEU A 112 -5.78 23.34 -8.64
N PRO A 113 -5.31 24.61 -8.78
CA PRO A 113 -5.42 25.34 -10.03
C PRO A 113 -4.75 24.60 -11.19
N THR A 114 -5.29 24.74 -12.40
CA THR A 114 -4.82 24.01 -13.61
C THR A 114 -3.31 24.10 -13.80
N ASP A 115 -2.73 25.32 -13.67
CA ASP A 115 -1.29 25.53 -13.83
C ASP A 115 -0.43 24.77 -12.80
N GLN A 116 -0.95 24.57 -11.59
CA GLN A 116 -0.25 23.81 -10.55
C GLN A 116 -0.39 22.31 -10.79
N LEU A 117 -1.54 21.87 -11.27
CA LEU A 117 -1.79 20.47 -11.63
C LEU A 117 -0.89 20.04 -12.78
N GLU A 118 -0.77 20.87 -13.85
CA GLU A 118 0.12 20.60 -14.98
C GLU A 118 1.57 20.45 -14.53
N ARG A 119 2.09 21.42 -13.75
CA ARG A 119 3.46 21.34 -13.20
C ARG A 119 3.67 20.11 -12.33
N HIS A 120 2.64 19.69 -11.58
CA HIS A 120 2.73 18.48 -10.76
C HIS A 120 2.82 17.23 -11.64
N ILE A 121 2.01 17.16 -12.70
CA ILE A 121 2.04 16.06 -13.67
C ILE A 121 3.40 16.00 -14.37
N ASP A 122 3.91 17.12 -14.86
CA ASP A 122 5.22 17.21 -15.51
C ASP A 122 6.35 16.72 -14.57
N SER A 123 6.27 17.08 -13.29
CA SER A 123 7.25 16.62 -12.29
C SER A 123 7.19 15.11 -12.05
N LEU A 124 6.00 14.52 -12.12
CA LEU A 124 5.83 13.07 -11.99
C LEU A 124 6.36 12.33 -13.21
N ILE A 125 6.09 12.84 -14.42
CA ILE A 125 6.61 12.29 -15.68
C ILE A 125 8.15 12.33 -15.66
N ALA A 126 8.75 13.48 -15.36
CA ALA A 126 10.21 13.61 -15.29
C ALA A 126 10.84 12.66 -14.25
N ARG A 127 10.16 12.43 -13.13
CA ARG A 127 10.63 11.47 -12.11
C ARG A 127 10.53 10.02 -12.59
N ALA A 128 9.44 9.65 -13.25
CA ALA A 128 9.25 8.31 -13.81
C ALA A 128 10.29 8.03 -14.91
N GLU A 129 10.56 8.99 -15.79
CA GLU A 129 11.61 8.90 -16.81
C GLU A 129 13.01 8.75 -16.20
N ALA A 130 13.32 9.54 -15.16
CA ALA A 130 14.61 9.47 -14.47
C ALA A 130 14.81 8.15 -13.70
N SER A 131 13.73 7.53 -13.20
CA SER A 131 13.80 6.22 -12.51
C SER A 131 13.88 5.03 -13.47
N GLY A 132 13.74 5.25 -14.78
CA GLY A 132 13.68 4.19 -15.79
C GLY A 132 12.44 3.28 -15.63
N GLU A 133 11.50 3.71 -14.84
CA GLU A 133 10.22 3.05 -14.66
C GLU A 133 9.44 3.22 -15.97
N LYS A 134 9.31 2.13 -16.74
CA LYS A 134 8.42 2.13 -17.89
C LYS A 134 7.04 2.46 -17.34
N VAL A 135 6.51 3.61 -17.73
CA VAL A 135 5.11 3.97 -17.48
C VAL A 135 4.29 2.87 -18.16
N HIS A 136 4.01 1.81 -17.43
CA HIS A 136 3.11 0.78 -17.88
C HIS A 136 1.77 1.47 -18.10
N ASP A 137 1.27 1.31 -19.30
CA ASP A 137 0.01 1.78 -19.81
C ASP A 137 -1.04 1.95 -18.70
N LEU A 138 -1.35 3.19 -18.39
CA LEU A 138 -2.35 3.58 -17.38
C LEU A 138 -3.76 3.03 -17.72
N GLY A 139 -3.91 2.38 -18.86
CA GLY A 139 -5.16 1.74 -19.27
C GLY A 139 -5.64 0.63 -18.34
N ASP A 140 -4.75 -0.06 -17.62
CA ASP A 140 -5.14 -1.15 -16.70
C ASP A 140 -5.33 -0.67 -15.26
N ALA A 141 -4.83 0.51 -14.88
CA ALA A 141 -4.91 1.03 -13.52
C ALA A 141 -6.21 1.81 -13.22
N VAL A 142 -7.00 2.14 -14.22
CA VAL A 142 -8.31 2.80 -14.10
C VAL A 142 -9.43 1.76 -14.22
N ARG A 143 -9.31 0.65 -13.52
CA ARG A 143 -10.48 -0.20 -13.29
C ARG A 143 -11.33 0.47 -12.22
N SER A 144 -12.51 0.91 -12.62
CA SER A 144 -13.56 1.32 -11.69
C SER A 144 -13.85 0.18 -10.72
N PRO A 145 -14.09 0.46 -9.42
CA PRO A 145 -14.55 -0.56 -8.47
C PRO A 145 -15.88 -1.24 -8.88
N PHE A 146 -16.51 -0.74 -9.94
CA PHE A 146 -17.76 -1.28 -10.51
C PHE A 146 -17.53 -2.18 -11.73
N ASP A 147 -16.27 -2.38 -12.18
CA ASP A 147 -15.95 -3.35 -13.21
C ASP A 147 -15.85 -4.76 -12.60
N GLU A 148 -16.98 -5.40 -12.39
CA GLU A 148 -17.02 -6.85 -12.17
C GLU A 148 -16.43 -7.55 -13.40
N PRO A 149 -15.65 -8.64 -13.21
CA PRO A 149 -15.09 -9.39 -14.33
C PRO A 149 -16.22 -10.12 -15.09
N THR A 150 -16.87 -9.43 -16.02
CA THR A 150 -17.70 -10.10 -17.00
C THR A 150 -16.80 -10.91 -17.92
N THR A 151 -16.84 -12.23 -17.79
CA THR A 151 -16.17 -13.21 -18.65
C THR A 151 -16.84 -13.24 -20.04
N THR A 152 -16.78 -12.14 -20.79
CA THR A 152 -17.13 -12.13 -22.21
C THR A 152 -15.84 -11.97 -23.02
N PRO A 153 -15.65 -12.78 -24.09
CA PRO A 153 -14.46 -12.67 -24.93
C PRO A 153 -14.44 -11.30 -25.60
N ARG A 154 -13.38 -10.54 -25.31
CA ARG A 154 -13.11 -9.23 -25.88
C ARG A 154 -12.91 -9.38 -27.39
N SER A 155 -13.90 -8.97 -28.20
CA SER A 155 -13.69 -8.77 -29.62
C SER A 155 -12.73 -7.60 -29.82
N THR A 156 -11.68 -7.84 -30.60
CA THR A 156 -10.60 -6.90 -30.93
C THR A 156 -11.04 -5.86 -31.96
N SER A 157 -12.04 -5.04 -31.66
CA SER A 157 -12.30 -3.83 -32.41
C SER A 157 -12.23 -2.63 -31.46
N ALA A 158 -11.30 -1.73 -31.75
CA ALA A 158 -11.09 -0.48 -31.05
C ALA A 158 -12.21 0.54 -31.35
N GLY A 159 -13.44 0.18 -30.99
CA GLY A 159 -14.63 1.03 -31.12
C GLY A 159 -15.22 1.30 -29.74
N PHE A 160 -15.68 2.51 -29.51
CA PHE A 160 -16.38 2.89 -28.32
C PHE A 160 -17.67 2.08 -28.19
N TYR A 161 -18.09 1.67 -26.99
CA TYR A 161 -19.28 0.83 -26.73
C TYR A 161 -20.54 1.26 -27.51
N PHE A 162 -20.74 2.58 -27.68
CA PHE A 162 -21.89 3.12 -28.44
C PHE A 162 -21.75 3.04 -29.96
N ASP A 163 -20.60 2.63 -30.48
CA ASP A 163 -20.39 2.44 -31.92
C ASP A 163 -20.70 0.99 -32.38
N ASP A 164 -20.93 0.07 -31.41
CA ASP A 164 -21.28 -1.32 -31.69
C ASP A 164 -22.79 -1.57 -31.55
N PRO A 165 -23.57 -1.76 -32.64
CA PRO A 165 -24.99 -2.00 -32.57
C PRO A 165 -25.39 -3.26 -31.80
N GLN A 166 -24.51 -4.28 -31.74
CA GLN A 166 -24.77 -5.51 -30.97
C GLN A 166 -24.68 -5.26 -29.46
N GLN A 167 -23.72 -4.47 -29.04
CA GLN A 167 -23.56 -4.09 -27.63
C GLN A 167 -24.73 -3.21 -27.15
N ILE A 168 -25.18 -2.30 -28.00
CA ILE A 168 -26.37 -1.48 -27.71
C ILE A 168 -27.62 -2.35 -27.57
N ALA A 169 -27.81 -3.34 -28.45
CA ALA A 169 -28.96 -4.26 -28.39
C ALA A 169 -28.96 -5.08 -27.10
N LEU A 170 -27.79 -5.65 -26.72
CA LEU A 170 -27.61 -6.39 -25.45
C LEU A 170 -27.87 -5.51 -24.23
N GLY A 171 -27.35 -4.30 -24.23
CA GLY A 171 -27.57 -3.33 -23.16
C GLY A 171 -29.04 -2.96 -22.99
N ARG A 172 -29.80 -2.81 -24.10
CA ARG A 172 -31.27 -2.58 -24.05
C ARG A 172 -32.04 -3.76 -23.46
N ILE A 173 -31.63 -4.98 -23.78
CA ILE A 173 -32.26 -6.19 -23.24
C ILE A 173 -31.99 -6.26 -21.72
N ALA A 174 -30.76 -6.11 -21.31
CA ALA A 174 -30.37 -6.11 -19.90
C ALA A 174 -31.08 -5.00 -19.10
N PHE A 175 -31.18 -3.80 -19.66
CA PHE A 175 -31.90 -2.69 -19.03
C PHE A 175 -33.39 -3.02 -18.79
N ARG A 176 -34.06 -3.58 -19.81
CA ARG A 176 -35.47 -3.98 -19.68
C ARG A 176 -35.68 -5.11 -18.66
N GLN A 177 -34.73 -6.02 -18.53
CA GLN A 177 -34.82 -7.10 -17.54
C GLN A 177 -34.66 -6.60 -16.09
N CYS A 178 -33.87 -5.55 -15.89
CA CYS A 178 -33.60 -5.03 -14.56
C CYS A 178 -34.55 -3.90 -14.12
N TRP A 179 -35.09 -3.11 -15.09
CA TRP A 179 -35.76 -1.85 -14.80
C TRP A 179 -37.13 -1.68 -15.54
N GLY A 180 -37.48 -2.57 -16.42
CA GLY A 180 -38.71 -2.54 -17.21
C GLY A 180 -39.71 -3.56 -16.74
#